data_a60d10ba58ec3836acabbcea37b1980f
#
_entry.id   a60d10ba58ec3836acabbcea37b1980f
#
_cell.length_a   1.000
_cell.length_b   1.000
_cell.length_c   1.000
_cell.angle_alpha   90.00
_cell.angle_beta   90.00
_cell.angle_gamma   90.00
#
_symmetry.space_group_name_H-M   'P 1'
#
loop_
_entity.id
_entity.type
_entity.pdbx_description
1 polymer ?
#
loop_
_entity_poly.entity_id
_entity_poly.type
_entity_poly.pdbx_seq_one_letter_code
_entity_poly.pdbx_strand_id
1 'polypeptide(L)'
;LRDSLKNENRAKRIEEFITYPMECTSISDSILKELKKVFDSSNSFFNIEGQTPEIVGEAWRLIKEVDLGGFIRKNASEVMRSKANSIVLINFDVEGGQPSLQLIPMNEVIDFKLKNKNGELEYLVLDLGTMQDEEDKYKYYGVYDSDYYRVVIQKNEDEPQIAIENPHVLEECPARFFWSDSISDKNENFRMTPLWPVVGNLEKWQRFSIFKFYADHYGPFPILERISAKCPNQNCKGGKIESTVSKTINGVVQDIPVFSDCQICSANKNSIFGPGSTVDIKPPTSKDEFDPSGKTKFISLELDGIKYINDDVLKEGEKRIFHKVVGAGSLLEKEAVNEMQVLGSFESRQQVLIDLKKNLDNLYKWCGESLLKLYYGSNIDITVTADYGTQFYLYSPEDIYKEYDNAKKSGMSESILGNLWNMYVETKWKENPVEVTRLKILKQIEPVPFKTYLEAQQLRNDGVISNDDLIVKGNFTNLVARFEREQAPIVYFGSELEMDKRVNRIKEIIYSYIKTKEDGTGNV
;
A
#
# COMPACT_ATOMS: atom_id res chain seq x y z
N LEU A 1 12.42 -17.35 -16.56
CA LEU A 1 13.70 -17.88 -16.13
C LEU A 1 14.13 -19.07 -17.00
N ARG A 2 13.27 -20.08 -17.22
CA ARG A 2 13.57 -21.25 -18.06
C ARG A 2 13.99 -20.85 -19.47
N ASP A 3 13.22 -19.99 -20.11
CA ASP A 3 13.49 -19.51 -21.49
C ASP A 3 14.80 -18.73 -21.61
N SER A 4 15.18 -17.98 -20.55
CA SER A 4 16.40 -17.19 -20.55
C SER A 4 17.67 -18.00 -20.31
N LEU A 5 17.57 -19.17 -19.67
CA LEU A 5 18.73 -20.00 -19.31
C LEU A 5 19.10 -21.05 -20.35
N LYS A 6 18.25 -21.32 -21.34
CA LYS A 6 18.45 -22.28 -22.44
C LYS A 6 18.95 -23.66 -22.00
N ASN A 7 18.92 -23.99 -20.70
CA ASN A 7 19.39 -25.24 -20.12
C ASN A 7 18.49 -25.66 -18.96
N GLU A 8 17.69 -26.69 -19.18
CA GLU A 8 16.66 -27.16 -18.25
C GLU A 8 17.24 -27.58 -16.88
N ASN A 9 18.40 -28.24 -16.86
CA ASN A 9 19.03 -28.65 -15.61
C ASN A 9 19.55 -27.45 -14.80
N ARG A 10 19.99 -26.39 -15.48
CA ARG A 10 20.45 -25.16 -14.83
C ARG A 10 19.26 -24.35 -14.30
N ALA A 11 18.17 -24.33 -15.05
CA ALA A 11 16.92 -23.69 -14.62
C ALA A 11 16.36 -24.36 -13.36
N LYS A 12 16.27 -25.70 -13.33
CA LYS A 12 15.81 -26.45 -12.15
C LYS A 12 16.64 -26.16 -10.90
N ARG A 13 17.98 -26.10 -11.02
CA ARG A 13 18.85 -25.77 -9.88
C ARG A 13 18.62 -24.36 -9.34
N ILE A 14 18.34 -23.40 -10.23
CA ILE A 14 18.07 -22.02 -9.80
C ILE A 14 16.66 -21.93 -9.20
N GLU A 15 15.70 -22.69 -9.69
CA GLU A 15 14.35 -22.78 -9.13
C GLU A 15 14.35 -23.27 -7.67
N GLU A 16 15.29 -24.14 -7.28
CA GLU A 16 15.47 -24.58 -5.89
C GLU A 16 15.80 -23.43 -4.91
N PHE A 17 16.33 -22.31 -5.42
CA PHE A 17 16.63 -21.12 -4.62
C PHE A 17 15.50 -20.08 -4.61
N ILE A 18 14.39 -20.32 -5.31
CA ILE A 18 13.23 -19.43 -5.27
C ILE A 18 12.47 -19.70 -3.99
N THR A 19 12.48 -18.74 -3.08
CA THR A 19 11.70 -18.75 -1.86
C THR A 19 10.34 -18.10 -2.06
N TYR A 20 9.33 -18.57 -1.35
CA TYR A 20 8.01 -17.94 -1.32
C TYR A 20 7.72 -17.44 0.11
N PRO A 21 7.20 -16.19 0.28
CA PRO A 21 6.94 -15.20 -0.77
C PRO A 21 8.22 -14.73 -1.47
N MET A 22 8.14 -14.33 -2.75
CA MET A 22 9.29 -13.81 -3.50
C MET A 22 9.84 -12.54 -2.83
N GLU A 23 11.16 -12.33 -2.90
CA GLU A 23 11.81 -11.18 -2.24
C GLU A 23 11.29 -9.82 -2.74
N CYS A 24 10.91 -9.70 -4.02
CA CYS A 24 10.30 -8.48 -4.56
C CYS A 24 8.94 -8.13 -3.91
N THR A 25 8.32 -9.07 -3.18
CA THR A 25 7.09 -8.83 -2.41
C THR A 25 7.31 -7.79 -1.33
N SER A 26 8.48 -7.75 -0.71
CA SER A 26 8.84 -6.74 0.31
C SER A 26 8.83 -5.32 -0.25
N ILE A 27 9.28 -5.14 -1.51
CA ILE A 27 9.27 -3.86 -2.21
C ILE A 27 7.83 -3.44 -2.50
N SER A 28 7.03 -4.35 -3.06
CA SER A 28 5.61 -4.06 -3.35
C SER A 28 4.82 -3.80 -2.08
N ASP A 29 5.07 -4.52 -0.98
CA ASP A 29 4.43 -4.27 0.31
C ASP A 29 4.81 -2.90 0.90
N SER A 30 6.05 -2.49 0.77
CA SER A 30 6.51 -1.15 1.17
C SER A 30 5.82 -0.05 0.35
N ILE A 31 5.70 -0.23 -0.95
CA ILE A 31 4.96 0.68 -1.84
C ILE A 31 3.49 0.73 -1.43
N LEU A 32 2.82 -0.41 -1.26
CA LEU A 32 1.41 -0.47 -0.87
C LEU A 32 1.16 0.18 0.50
N LYS A 33 2.12 0.06 1.43
CA LYS A 33 2.05 0.75 2.72
C LYS A 33 2.06 2.27 2.57
N GLU A 34 2.87 2.79 1.65
CA GLU A 34 2.87 4.23 1.35
C GLU A 34 1.57 4.66 0.67
N LEU A 35 1.09 3.92 -0.33
CA LEU A 35 -0.15 4.24 -1.03
C LEU A 35 -1.39 4.19 -0.11
N LYS A 36 -1.40 3.32 0.90
CA LYS A 36 -2.47 3.25 1.90
C LYS A 36 -2.63 4.51 2.75
N LYS A 37 -1.63 5.38 2.80
CA LYS A 37 -1.73 6.66 3.51
C LYS A 37 -2.84 7.56 2.96
N VAL A 38 -3.34 7.29 1.74
CA VAL A 38 -4.52 7.96 1.21
C VAL A 38 -5.74 7.86 2.14
N PHE A 39 -5.86 6.77 2.90
CA PHE A 39 -6.93 6.56 3.87
C PHE A 39 -6.69 7.19 5.25
N ASP A 40 -5.51 7.73 5.48
CA ASP A 40 -5.08 8.24 6.79
C ASP A 40 -4.95 9.79 6.79
N SER A 41 -5.50 10.46 5.78
CA SER A 41 -5.47 11.91 5.69
C SER A 41 -6.21 12.58 6.87
N SER A 42 -5.60 13.62 7.42
CA SER A 42 -6.17 14.35 8.56
C SER A 42 -7.34 15.25 8.19
N ASN A 43 -7.47 15.64 6.92
CA ASN A 43 -8.53 16.51 6.39
C ASN A 43 -9.49 15.77 5.46
N SER A 44 -9.69 14.46 5.66
CA SER A 44 -10.70 13.72 4.93
C SER A 44 -12.11 14.21 5.31
N PHE A 45 -12.98 14.30 4.31
CA PHE A 45 -14.33 14.80 4.46
C PHE A 45 -15.33 13.93 3.71
N PHE A 46 -16.32 13.44 4.42
CA PHE A 46 -17.43 12.68 3.85
C PHE A 46 -18.73 13.33 4.27
N ASN A 47 -19.63 13.57 3.35
CA ASN A 47 -20.91 14.20 3.62
C ASN A 47 -22.03 13.55 2.81
N ILE A 48 -23.23 13.56 3.38
CA ILE A 48 -24.46 13.17 2.71
C ILE A 48 -25.41 14.34 2.84
N GLU A 49 -25.89 14.84 1.71
CA GLU A 49 -26.90 15.88 1.62
C GLU A 49 -28.22 15.26 1.15
N GLY A 50 -29.32 15.63 1.77
CA GLY A 50 -30.64 15.09 1.45
C GLY A 50 -31.75 16.06 1.86
N GLN A 51 -32.97 15.70 1.50
CA GLN A 51 -34.14 16.58 1.65
C GLN A 51 -34.45 16.92 3.11
N THR A 52 -34.25 15.99 4.04
CA THR A 52 -34.51 16.20 5.48
C THR A 52 -33.40 15.64 6.35
N PRO A 53 -33.20 16.21 7.59
CA PRO A 53 -32.19 15.70 8.51
C PRO A 53 -32.37 14.22 8.91
N GLU A 54 -33.62 13.75 8.98
CA GLU A 54 -33.98 12.38 9.31
C GLU A 54 -33.46 11.41 8.22
N ILE A 55 -33.72 11.75 6.95
CA ILE A 55 -33.24 10.97 5.80
C ILE A 55 -31.69 10.92 5.78
N VAL A 56 -31.02 12.04 6.04
CA VAL A 56 -29.57 12.11 6.13
C VAL A 56 -29.05 11.21 7.28
N GLY A 57 -29.72 11.24 8.45
CA GLY A 57 -29.36 10.40 9.59
C GLY A 57 -29.47 8.90 9.29
N GLU A 58 -30.55 8.48 8.64
CA GLU A 58 -30.77 7.09 8.23
C GLU A 58 -29.79 6.67 7.12
N ALA A 59 -29.52 7.54 6.15
CA ALA A 59 -28.52 7.30 5.10
C ALA A 59 -27.14 7.05 5.69
N TRP A 60 -26.72 7.85 6.67
CA TRP A 60 -25.47 7.62 7.40
C TRP A 60 -25.46 6.28 8.15
N ARG A 61 -26.60 5.87 8.74
CA ARG A 61 -26.71 4.58 9.40
C ARG A 61 -26.51 3.45 8.40
N LEU A 62 -27.17 3.49 7.24
CA LEU A 62 -27.03 2.48 6.18
C LEU A 62 -25.59 2.37 5.67
N ILE A 63 -24.94 3.50 5.34
CA ILE A 63 -23.55 3.54 4.88
C ILE A 63 -22.59 2.93 5.93
N LYS A 64 -22.86 3.14 7.23
CA LYS A 64 -22.09 2.53 8.32
C LYS A 64 -22.37 1.03 8.48
N GLU A 65 -23.62 0.59 8.34
CA GLU A 65 -24.01 -0.82 8.43
C GLU A 65 -23.38 -1.64 7.29
N VAL A 66 -23.33 -1.09 6.08
CA VAL A 66 -22.65 -1.69 4.93
C VAL A 66 -21.13 -1.60 5.03
N ASP A 67 -20.61 -0.75 5.92
CA ASP A 67 -19.17 -0.47 6.09
C ASP A 67 -18.47 -0.08 4.78
N LEU A 68 -19.08 0.85 4.02
CA LEU A 68 -18.57 1.28 2.72
C LEU A 68 -17.09 1.71 2.77
N GLY A 69 -16.70 2.49 3.78
CA GLY A 69 -15.31 2.93 3.96
C GLY A 69 -14.36 1.78 4.22
N GLY A 70 -14.75 0.84 5.09
CA GLY A 70 -13.99 -0.37 5.39
C GLY A 70 -13.87 -1.30 4.18
N PHE A 71 -14.97 -1.46 3.41
CA PHE A 71 -14.97 -2.23 2.16
C PHE A 71 -13.93 -1.69 1.17
N ILE A 72 -13.93 -0.38 0.90
CA ILE A 72 -12.98 0.23 -0.04
C ILE A 72 -11.55 0.10 0.49
N ARG A 73 -11.30 0.44 1.76
CA ARG A 73 -9.97 0.37 2.38
C ARG A 73 -9.39 -1.04 2.38
N LYS A 74 -10.20 -2.05 2.70
CA LYS A 74 -9.79 -3.46 2.71
C LYS A 74 -9.44 -3.94 1.31
N ASN A 75 -10.33 -3.69 0.35
CA ASN A 75 -10.19 -4.23 -1.00
C ASN A 75 -9.15 -3.48 -1.84
N ALA A 76 -8.93 -2.18 -1.61
CA ALA A 76 -7.94 -1.40 -2.35
C ALA A 76 -6.55 -2.05 -2.38
N SER A 77 -6.12 -2.64 -1.26
CA SER A 77 -4.81 -3.30 -1.16
C SER A 77 -4.69 -4.55 -2.03
N GLU A 78 -5.75 -5.35 -2.06
CA GLU A 78 -5.79 -6.58 -2.84
C GLU A 78 -5.89 -6.26 -4.33
N VAL A 79 -6.71 -5.28 -4.68
CA VAL A 79 -6.86 -4.79 -6.05
C VAL A 79 -5.54 -4.20 -6.57
N MET A 80 -4.85 -3.38 -5.78
CA MET A 80 -3.55 -2.82 -6.15
C MET A 80 -2.48 -3.89 -6.36
N ARG A 81 -2.52 -4.97 -5.55
CA ARG A 81 -1.50 -6.02 -5.56
C ARG A 81 -1.69 -7.02 -6.69
N SER A 82 -2.89 -7.58 -6.83
CA SER A 82 -3.10 -8.79 -7.65
C SER A 82 -4.41 -8.84 -8.44
N LYS A 83 -5.40 -8.00 -8.09
CA LYS A 83 -6.74 -8.05 -8.68
C LYS A 83 -7.12 -6.76 -9.38
N ALA A 84 -6.21 -6.24 -10.22
CA ALA A 84 -6.36 -4.96 -10.92
C ALA A 84 -7.70 -4.77 -11.64
N ASN A 85 -8.21 -5.82 -12.26
CA ASN A 85 -9.44 -5.82 -13.04
C ASN A 85 -10.67 -6.27 -12.23
N SER A 86 -10.69 -6.04 -10.91
CA SER A 86 -11.86 -6.35 -10.12
C SER A 86 -12.99 -5.36 -10.37
N ILE A 87 -14.20 -5.88 -10.31
CA ILE A 87 -15.44 -5.12 -10.46
C ILE A 87 -16.11 -5.03 -9.09
N VAL A 88 -16.54 -3.84 -8.71
CA VAL A 88 -17.42 -3.63 -7.56
C VAL A 88 -18.85 -3.83 -8.04
N LEU A 89 -19.56 -4.76 -7.43
CA LEU A 89 -20.97 -5.03 -7.66
C LEU A 89 -21.76 -4.63 -6.42
N ILE A 90 -22.83 -3.87 -6.63
CA ILE A 90 -23.83 -3.60 -5.61
C ILE A 90 -24.94 -4.62 -5.80
N ASN A 91 -24.97 -5.59 -4.89
CA ASN A 91 -25.97 -6.64 -4.90
C ASN A 91 -27.12 -6.28 -3.94
N PHE A 92 -28.33 -6.63 -4.32
CA PHE A 92 -29.52 -6.41 -3.50
C PHE A 92 -30.41 -7.63 -3.58
N ASP A 93 -31.00 -7.98 -2.45
CA ASP A 93 -31.94 -9.08 -2.36
C ASP A 93 -33.36 -8.52 -2.50
N VAL A 94 -34.14 -9.09 -3.41
CA VAL A 94 -35.50 -8.64 -3.73
C VAL A 94 -36.48 -8.95 -2.60
N GLU A 95 -36.18 -9.95 -1.77
CA GLU A 95 -37.07 -10.36 -0.66
C GLU A 95 -36.88 -9.52 0.62
N GLY A 96 -36.26 -8.35 0.53
CA GLY A 96 -36.13 -7.38 1.62
C GLY A 96 -34.75 -7.36 2.30
N GLY A 97 -33.74 -7.92 1.64
CA GLY A 97 -32.36 -7.79 2.07
C GLY A 97 -31.83 -6.37 1.93
N GLN A 98 -30.90 -5.99 2.80
CA GLN A 98 -30.17 -4.74 2.64
C GLN A 98 -29.21 -4.85 1.46
N PRO A 99 -29.00 -3.76 0.67
CA PRO A 99 -28.02 -3.76 -0.39
C PRO A 99 -26.62 -4.01 0.19
N SER A 100 -25.81 -4.80 -0.52
CA SER A 100 -24.48 -5.19 -0.11
C SER A 100 -23.44 -4.92 -1.20
N LEU A 101 -22.18 -4.78 -0.80
CA LEU A 101 -21.07 -4.57 -1.71
C LEU A 101 -20.25 -5.85 -1.87
N GLN A 102 -19.95 -6.20 -3.11
CA GLN A 102 -19.12 -7.34 -3.44
C GLN A 102 -17.97 -6.92 -4.37
N LEU A 103 -16.80 -7.51 -4.17
CA LEU A 103 -15.67 -7.37 -5.09
C LEU A 103 -15.59 -8.63 -5.95
N ILE A 104 -15.88 -8.50 -7.22
CA ILE A 104 -15.91 -9.60 -8.19
C ILE A 104 -14.55 -9.62 -8.91
N PRO A 105 -13.78 -10.70 -8.78
CA PRO A 105 -12.55 -10.86 -9.53
C PRO A 105 -12.84 -11.27 -10.98
N MET A 106 -11.97 -10.87 -11.90
CA MET A 106 -12.19 -11.04 -13.35
C MET A 106 -12.37 -12.50 -13.81
N ASN A 107 -11.92 -13.47 -13.03
CA ASN A 107 -12.10 -14.89 -13.33
C ASN A 107 -13.54 -15.39 -13.11
N GLU A 108 -14.39 -14.63 -12.43
CA GLU A 108 -15.82 -14.90 -12.24
C GLU A 108 -16.69 -14.19 -13.28
N VAL A 109 -16.08 -13.32 -14.10
CA VAL A 109 -16.75 -12.55 -15.16
C VAL A 109 -16.70 -13.33 -16.47
N ILE A 110 -17.87 -13.59 -17.04
CA ILE A 110 -18.04 -14.25 -18.35
C ILE A 110 -17.94 -13.22 -19.47
N ASP A 111 -18.70 -12.13 -19.32
CA ASP A 111 -18.74 -11.05 -20.30
C ASP A 111 -19.12 -9.73 -19.65
N PHE A 112 -18.73 -8.63 -20.28
CA PHE A 112 -19.08 -7.29 -19.85
C PHE A 112 -18.93 -6.31 -21.02
N LYS A 113 -19.61 -5.18 -20.93
CA LYS A 113 -19.43 -4.08 -21.87
C LYS A 113 -19.25 -2.78 -21.11
N LEU A 114 -18.25 -2.02 -21.51
CA LEU A 114 -18.01 -0.69 -20.97
C LEU A 114 -19.03 0.31 -21.52
N LYS A 115 -19.61 1.12 -20.64
CA LYS A 115 -20.43 2.29 -20.98
C LYS A 115 -19.53 3.47 -21.33
N ASN A 116 -18.43 3.63 -20.57
CA ASN A 116 -17.48 4.73 -20.74
C ASN A 116 -16.06 4.34 -20.30
N LYS A 117 -15.10 5.25 -20.52
CA LYS A 117 -13.70 5.07 -20.14
C LYS A 117 -13.47 5.04 -18.63
N ASN A 118 -14.41 5.57 -17.83
CA ASN A 118 -14.27 5.68 -16.36
C ASN A 118 -14.57 4.37 -15.62
N GLY A 119 -14.77 3.27 -16.34
CA GLY A 119 -14.99 1.96 -15.74
C GLY A 119 -16.43 1.63 -15.40
N GLU A 120 -17.38 2.46 -15.80
CA GLU A 120 -18.81 2.15 -15.73
C GLU A 120 -19.17 1.11 -16.78
N LEU A 121 -20.05 0.19 -16.42
CA LEU A 121 -20.48 -0.90 -17.28
C LEU A 121 -21.86 -0.62 -17.87
N GLU A 122 -22.09 -1.09 -19.09
CA GLU A 122 -23.41 -1.16 -19.71
C GLU A 122 -24.13 -2.43 -19.23
N TYR A 123 -23.40 -3.54 -19.16
CA TYR A 123 -23.85 -4.78 -18.55
C TYR A 123 -22.68 -5.60 -17.99
N LEU A 124 -23.01 -6.54 -17.10
CA LEU A 124 -22.09 -7.51 -16.51
C LEU A 124 -22.73 -8.90 -16.51
N VAL A 125 -21.99 -9.92 -16.93
CA VAL A 125 -22.38 -11.33 -16.88
C VAL A 125 -21.41 -12.10 -15.99
N LEU A 126 -21.93 -12.72 -14.92
CA LEU A 126 -21.17 -13.50 -13.96
C LEU A 126 -21.44 -14.99 -14.08
N ASP A 127 -20.43 -15.81 -13.81
CA ASP A 127 -20.59 -17.24 -13.58
C ASP A 127 -21.06 -17.46 -12.12
N LEU A 128 -22.31 -17.87 -11.95
CA LEU A 128 -22.87 -18.22 -10.65
C LEU A 128 -22.62 -19.70 -10.27
N GLY A 129 -21.97 -20.45 -11.16
CA GLY A 129 -21.61 -21.83 -10.95
C GLY A 129 -22.41 -22.84 -11.79
N THR A 130 -22.11 -24.09 -11.53
CA THR A 130 -22.72 -25.21 -12.23
C THR A 130 -23.32 -26.19 -11.23
N MET A 131 -24.53 -26.62 -11.46
CA MET A 131 -25.20 -27.69 -10.71
C MET A 131 -25.39 -28.89 -11.61
N GLN A 132 -25.11 -30.07 -11.11
CA GLN A 132 -25.35 -31.32 -11.83
C GLN A 132 -26.45 -32.10 -11.08
N ASP A 133 -27.51 -32.44 -11.80
CA ASP A 133 -28.61 -33.23 -11.31
C ASP A 133 -28.80 -34.45 -12.22
N GLU A 134 -28.54 -35.65 -11.68
CA GLU A 134 -28.56 -36.94 -12.38
C GLU A 134 -27.81 -36.92 -13.71
N GLU A 135 -28.53 -36.74 -14.86
CA GLU A 135 -27.97 -36.70 -16.21
C GLU A 135 -27.81 -35.30 -16.77
N ASP A 136 -28.41 -34.29 -16.11
CA ASP A 136 -28.47 -32.94 -16.61
C ASP A 136 -27.45 -31.99 -15.92
N LYS A 137 -26.80 -31.18 -16.71
CA LYS A 137 -25.87 -30.15 -16.24
C LYS A 137 -26.50 -28.76 -16.43
N TYR A 138 -26.67 -28.04 -15.32
CA TYR A 138 -27.21 -26.68 -15.30
C TYR A 138 -26.10 -25.67 -15.00
N LYS A 139 -25.94 -24.69 -15.88
CA LYS A 139 -25.08 -23.54 -15.65
C LYS A 139 -25.93 -22.32 -15.33
N TYR A 140 -25.51 -21.56 -14.31
CA TYR A 140 -26.20 -20.37 -13.85
C TYR A 140 -25.38 -19.15 -14.15
N TYR A 141 -26.01 -18.12 -14.71
CA TYR A 141 -25.40 -16.83 -15.02
C TYR A 141 -26.18 -15.72 -14.36
N GLY A 142 -25.47 -14.78 -13.72
CA GLY A 142 -26.04 -13.53 -13.25
C GLY A 142 -25.82 -12.45 -14.29
N VAL A 143 -26.87 -11.83 -14.77
CA VAL A 143 -26.83 -10.76 -15.76
C VAL A 143 -27.32 -9.48 -15.10
N TYR A 144 -26.49 -8.45 -15.10
CA TYR A 144 -26.78 -7.13 -14.55
C TYR A 144 -26.71 -6.09 -15.65
N ASP A 145 -27.77 -5.32 -15.85
CA ASP A 145 -27.82 -4.21 -16.80
C ASP A 145 -28.37 -2.93 -16.13
N SER A 146 -28.81 -1.94 -16.90
CA SER A 146 -29.35 -0.68 -16.39
C SER A 146 -30.72 -0.81 -15.68
N ASP A 147 -31.48 -1.86 -16.01
CA ASP A 147 -32.88 -1.98 -15.61
C ASP A 147 -33.16 -3.20 -14.74
N TYR A 148 -32.38 -4.28 -14.98
CA TYR A 148 -32.67 -5.59 -14.39
C TYR A 148 -31.44 -6.30 -13.86
N TYR A 149 -31.68 -7.09 -12.81
CA TYR A 149 -30.89 -8.24 -12.45
C TYR A 149 -31.61 -9.52 -12.91
N ARG A 150 -30.93 -10.35 -13.69
CA ARG A 150 -31.48 -11.61 -14.19
C ARG A 150 -30.61 -12.78 -13.77
N VAL A 151 -31.25 -13.87 -13.40
CA VAL A 151 -30.61 -15.20 -13.33
C VAL A 151 -30.99 -15.97 -14.57
N VAL A 152 -30.00 -16.36 -15.34
CA VAL A 152 -30.16 -17.12 -16.58
C VAL A 152 -29.64 -18.53 -16.35
N ILE A 153 -30.43 -19.54 -16.73
CA ILE A 153 -30.07 -20.95 -16.60
C ILE A 153 -29.89 -21.54 -18.00
N GLN A 154 -28.79 -22.24 -18.18
CA GLN A 154 -28.50 -23.02 -19.36
C GLN A 154 -28.44 -24.51 -19.01
N LYS A 155 -29.35 -25.30 -19.54
CA LYS A 155 -29.38 -26.74 -19.39
C LYS A 155 -28.55 -27.40 -20.50
N ASN A 156 -27.49 -28.12 -20.13
CA ASN A 156 -26.55 -28.74 -21.07
C ASN A 156 -25.99 -27.74 -22.10
N GLU A 157 -26.31 -27.94 -23.38
CA GLU A 157 -25.96 -27.04 -24.51
C GLU A 157 -27.20 -26.33 -25.11
N ASP A 158 -28.34 -26.37 -24.40
CA ASP A 158 -29.57 -25.72 -24.86
C ASP A 158 -29.45 -24.20 -24.81
N GLU A 159 -30.42 -23.51 -25.42
CA GLU A 159 -30.48 -22.04 -25.34
C GLU A 159 -30.72 -21.58 -23.91
N PRO A 160 -29.99 -20.54 -23.43
CA PRO A 160 -30.17 -20.01 -22.10
C PRO A 160 -31.59 -19.47 -21.87
N GLN A 161 -32.17 -19.73 -20.69
CA GLN A 161 -33.52 -19.28 -20.33
C GLN A 161 -33.45 -18.38 -19.09
N ILE A 162 -34.24 -17.32 -19.04
CA ILE A 162 -34.36 -16.45 -17.88
C ILE A 162 -35.20 -17.19 -16.81
N ALA A 163 -34.58 -17.44 -15.65
CA ALA A 163 -35.23 -18.06 -14.51
C ALA A 163 -35.77 -17.03 -13.53
N ILE A 164 -35.03 -15.95 -13.33
CA ILE A 164 -35.40 -14.86 -12.41
C ILE A 164 -35.14 -13.54 -13.14
N GLU A 165 -36.06 -12.60 -13.03
CA GLU A 165 -35.93 -11.24 -13.54
C GLU A 165 -36.43 -10.25 -12.49
N ASN A 166 -35.50 -9.44 -11.97
CA ASN A 166 -35.78 -8.47 -10.91
C ASN A 166 -35.43 -7.07 -11.41
N PRO A 167 -36.40 -6.15 -11.50
CA PRO A 167 -36.12 -4.76 -11.85
C PRO A 167 -35.43 -4.03 -10.70
N HIS A 168 -34.58 -3.04 -11.04
CA HIS A 168 -33.99 -2.14 -10.07
C HIS A 168 -34.11 -0.66 -10.51
N VAL A 169 -33.86 0.26 -9.58
CA VAL A 169 -34.14 1.69 -9.75
C VAL A 169 -32.91 2.54 -10.09
N LEU A 170 -31.78 1.93 -10.43
CA LEU A 170 -30.51 2.67 -10.58
C LEU A 170 -30.39 3.41 -11.93
N GLU A 171 -31.10 3.00 -12.96
CA GLU A 171 -30.96 3.53 -14.33
C GLU A 171 -29.54 3.37 -14.92
N GLU A 172 -28.71 2.56 -14.27
CA GLU A 172 -27.36 2.20 -14.66
C GLU A 172 -27.02 0.80 -14.16
N CYS A 173 -26.06 0.14 -14.78
CA CYS A 173 -25.59 -1.16 -14.31
C CYS A 173 -25.03 -1.04 -12.86
N PRO A 174 -25.48 -1.87 -11.91
CA PRO A 174 -25.03 -1.82 -10.51
C PRO A 174 -23.60 -2.33 -10.32
N ALA A 175 -22.79 -2.27 -11.36
CA ALA A 175 -21.42 -2.75 -11.38
C ALA A 175 -20.49 -1.77 -12.06
N ARG A 176 -19.28 -1.64 -11.52
CA ARG A 176 -18.24 -0.78 -12.08
C ARG A 176 -16.86 -1.30 -11.71
N PHE A 177 -15.84 -1.02 -12.55
CA PHE A 177 -14.47 -1.33 -12.17
C PHE A 177 -14.04 -0.58 -10.92
N PHE A 178 -13.26 -1.25 -10.06
CA PHE A 178 -12.67 -0.62 -8.87
C PHE A 178 -11.74 0.54 -9.25
N TRP A 179 -10.94 0.37 -10.32
CA TRP A 179 -10.11 1.42 -10.90
C TRP A 179 -10.73 1.99 -12.17
N SER A 180 -10.71 3.32 -12.28
CA SER A 180 -11.20 4.01 -13.48
C SER A 180 -10.19 4.02 -14.62
N ASP A 181 -8.87 4.05 -14.30
CA ASP A 181 -7.84 4.22 -15.31
C ASP A 181 -7.59 2.94 -16.12
N SER A 182 -7.58 3.04 -17.43
CA SER A 182 -7.23 1.97 -18.34
C SER A 182 -5.73 1.94 -18.66
N ILE A 183 -5.21 0.77 -19.05
CA ILE A 183 -3.80 0.61 -19.44
C ILE A 183 -3.45 1.48 -20.65
N SER A 184 -4.34 1.55 -21.62
CA SER A 184 -4.20 2.41 -22.80
C SER A 184 -5.53 2.55 -23.51
N ASP A 185 -5.66 3.54 -24.39
CA ASP A 185 -6.85 3.72 -25.23
C ASP A 185 -7.17 2.52 -26.15
N LYS A 186 -6.17 1.65 -26.41
CA LYS A 186 -6.36 0.44 -27.22
C LYS A 186 -6.81 -0.77 -26.37
N ASN A 187 -6.61 -0.71 -25.05
CA ASN A 187 -6.93 -1.78 -24.11
C ASN A 187 -7.80 -1.23 -22.97
N GLU A 188 -8.94 -0.64 -23.33
CA GLU A 188 -9.88 -0.03 -22.39
C GLU A 188 -10.49 -1.05 -21.41
N ASN A 189 -10.52 -2.34 -21.78
CA ASN A 189 -11.02 -3.40 -20.91
C ASN A 189 -10.06 -3.80 -19.77
N PHE A 190 -8.81 -3.34 -19.80
CA PHE A 190 -7.83 -3.63 -18.78
C PHE A 190 -7.52 -2.40 -17.94
N ARG A 191 -7.63 -2.55 -16.62
CA ARG A 191 -7.40 -1.46 -15.67
C ARG A 191 -5.96 -1.40 -15.23
N MET A 192 -5.47 -0.18 -15.09
CA MET A 192 -4.12 0.10 -14.62
C MET A 192 -4.14 0.33 -13.11
N THR A 193 -3.32 -0.42 -12.38
CA THR A 193 -3.07 -0.14 -10.96
C THR A 193 -1.81 0.69 -10.78
N PRO A 194 -1.62 1.33 -9.62
CA PRO A 194 -0.40 2.08 -9.32
C PRO A 194 0.89 1.27 -9.48
N LEU A 195 0.85 -0.05 -9.34
CA LEU A 195 2.02 -0.94 -9.50
C LEU A 195 2.32 -1.30 -10.96
N TRP A 196 1.38 -1.10 -11.88
CA TRP A 196 1.55 -1.50 -13.28
C TRP A 196 2.84 -0.97 -13.94
N PRO A 197 3.23 0.32 -13.77
CA PRO A 197 4.42 0.86 -14.42
C PRO A 197 5.73 0.22 -13.98
N VAL A 198 5.72 -0.52 -12.89
CA VAL A 198 6.92 -1.12 -12.28
C VAL A 198 6.96 -2.64 -12.28
N VAL A 199 5.93 -3.31 -12.79
CA VAL A 199 5.87 -4.79 -12.85
C VAL A 199 7.12 -5.36 -13.51
N GLY A 200 7.49 -4.88 -14.71
CA GLY A 200 8.69 -5.34 -15.40
C GLY A 200 10.01 -5.03 -14.66
N ASN A 201 10.03 -3.95 -13.85
CA ASN A 201 11.17 -3.63 -13.01
C ASN A 201 11.26 -4.58 -11.80
N LEU A 202 10.11 -4.94 -11.18
CA LEU A 202 10.03 -5.91 -10.10
C LEU A 202 10.47 -7.31 -10.56
N GLU A 203 10.03 -7.74 -11.75
CA GLU A 203 10.46 -9.00 -12.35
C GLU A 203 11.98 -9.02 -12.59
N LYS A 204 12.53 -7.93 -13.15
CA LYS A 204 13.96 -7.78 -13.36
C LYS A 204 14.71 -7.82 -12.04
N TRP A 205 14.27 -7.09 -11.03
CA TRP A 205 14.86 -7.05 -9.70
C TRP A 205 14.83 -8.43 -9.05
N GLN A 206 13.71 -9.15 -9.08
CA GLN A 206 13.58 -10.51 -8.56
C GLN A 206 14.57 -11.48 -9.24
N ARG A 207 14.76 -11.35 -10.54
CA ARG A 207 15.74 -12.17 -11.28
C ARG A 207 17.17 -11.94 -10.78
N PHE A 208 17.55 -10.69 -10.56
CA PHE A 208 18.89 -10.36 -10.05
C PHE A 208 19.05 -10.73 -8.56
N SER A 209 18.00 -10.65 -7.75
CA SER A 209 17.99 -11.13 -6.37
C SER A 209 18.30 -12.64 -6.30
N ILE A 210 17.69 -13.45 -7.16
CA ILE A 210 17.98 -14.88 -7.27
C ILE A 210 19.44 -15.09 -7.68
N PHE A 211 19.97 -14.33 -8.65
CA PHE A 211 21.37 -14.44 -9.05
C PHE A 211 22.32 -14.03 -7.93
N LYS A 212 21.98 -12.99 -7.18
CA LYS A 212 22.76 -12.58 -6.00
C LYS A 212 22.77 -13.69 -4.96
N PHE A 213 21.60 -14.24 -4.61
CA PHE A 213 21.50 -15.34 -3.65
C PHE A 213 22.37 -16.53 -4.06
N TYR A 214 22.35 -16.88 -5.35
CA TYR A 214 23.21 -17.90 -5.89
C TYR A 214 24.70 -17.53 -5.76
N ALA A 215 25.06 -16.28 -6.07
CA ALA A 215 26.43 -15.80 -5.95
C ALA A 215 26.92 -15.75 -4.50
N ASP A 216 26.07 -15.34 -3.56
CA ASP A 216 26.38 -15.30 -2.13
C ASP A 216 26.58 -16.72 -1.56
N HIS A 217 25.85 -17.71 -2.09
CA HIS A 217 25.92 -19.08 -1.61
C HIS A 217 27.17 -19.82 -2.12
N TYR A 218 27.60 -19.51 -3.33
CA TYR A 218 28.72 -20.22 -3.98
C TYR A 218 29.97 -19.36 -4.15
N GLY A 219 29.83 -18.05 -4.25
CA GLY A 219 30.89 -17.11 -4.56
C GLY A 219 31.99 -16.98 -3.51
N PRO A 220 31.72 -17.05 -2.20
CA PRO A 220 32.76 -16.98 -1.17
C PRO A 220 33.70 -18.18 -1.15
N PHE A 221 33.31 -19.28 -1.80
CA PHE A 221 34.11 -20.51 -1.78
C PHE A 221 34.95 -20.64 -3.04
N PRO A 222 36.29 -20.66 -2.93
CA PRO A 222 37.16 -20.85 -4.07
C PRO A 222 36.97 -22.25 -4.64
N ILE A 223 36.97 -22.33 -5.99
CA ILE A 223 36.91 -23.57 -6.70
C ILE A 223 38.35 -24.09 -6.84
N LEU A 224 38.60 -25.30 -6.37
CA LEU A 224 39.87 -25.95 -6.52
C LEU A 224 39.97 -26.63 -7.91
N GLU A 225 40.78 -26.07 -8.78
CA GLU A 225 41.14 -26.70 -10.04
C GLU A 225 42.35 -27.63 -9.82
N ARG A 226 42.19 -28.90 -10.12
CA ARG A 226 43.26 -29.89 -9.96
C ARG A 226 43.33 -30.83 -11.16
N ILE A 227 44.54 -31.33 -11.44
CA ILE A 227 44.70 -32.36 -12.44
C ILE A 227 44.18 -33.68 -11.88
N SER A 228 43.17 -34.28 -12.53
CA SER A 228 42.59 -35.56 -12.11
C SER A 228 43.63 -36.68 -12.24
N ALA A 229 43.73 -37.50 -11.19
CA ALA A 229 44.46 -38.77 -11.29
C ALA A 229 43.75 -39.69 -12.29
N LYS A 230 44.52 -40.50 -13.03
CA LYS A 230 43.95 -41.55 -13.88
C LYS A 230 43.09 -42.46 -13.03
N CYS A 231 41.90 -42.80 -13.53
CA CYS A 231 41.01 -43.72 -12.83
C CYS A 231 41.77 -45.06 -12.55
N PRO A 232 41.75 -45.53 -11.30
CA PRO A 232 42.40 -46.80 -10.98
C PRO A 232 41.76 -48.02 -11.67
N ASN A 233 40.54 -47.86 -12.18
CA ASN A 233 39.89 -48.90 -12.96
C ASN A 233 40.44 -48.92 -14.39
N GLN A 234 41.19 -49.97 -14.71
CA GLN A 234 41.86 -50.13 -16.02
C GLN A 234 40.87 -50.16 -17.20
N ASN A 235 39.62 -50.58 -16.95
CA ASN A 235 38.56 -50.63 -17.97
C ASN A 235 37.80 -49.32 -18.15
N CYS A 236 38.15 -48.29 -17.39
CA CYS A 236 37.49 -47.00 -17.48
C CYS A 236 38.07 -46.15 -18.62
N LYS A 237 37.27 -45.88 -19.61
CA LYS A 237 37.60 -44.96 -20.73
C LYS A 237 36.77 -43.66 -20.55
N GLY A 238 37.37 -42.66 -19.93
CA GLY A 238 36.76 -41.33 -19.80
C GLY A 238 35.48 -41.29 -18.95
N GLY A 239 35.41 -42.11 -17.89
CA GLY A 239 34.25 -42.15 -16.97
C GLY A 239 33.22 -43.22 -17.33
N LYS A 240 33.40 -43.95 -18.40
CA LYS A 240 32.55 -45.07 -18.81
C LYS A 240 33.30 -46.37 -18.83
N ILE A 241 32.65 -47.45 -18.44
CA ILE A 241 33.14 -48.81 -18.52
C ILE A 241 32.42 -49.47 -19.69
N GLU A 242 33.18 -49.98 -20.64
CA GLU A 242 32.69 -50.77 -21.76
C GLU A 242 32.55 -52.20 -21.32
N SER A 243 31.34 -52.74 -21.40
CA SER A 243 31.01 -54.15 -21.16
C SER A 243 30.31 -54.69 -22.39
N THR A 244 30.55 -55.95 -22.69
CA THR A 244 29.91 -56.64 -23.83
C THR A 244 28.76 -57.48 -23.31
N VAL A 245 27.57 -57.27 -23.85
CA VAL A 245 26.38 -58.08 -23.54
C VAL A 245 26.00 -58.82 -24.80
N SER A 246 26.02 -60.14 -24.71
CA SER A 246 25.58 -61.04 -25.81
C SER A 246 24.06 -61.04 -25.86
N LYS A 247 23.47 -60.56 -26.95
CA LYS A 247 22.05 -60.49 -27.19
C LYS A 247 21.70 -61.32 -28.46
N THR A 248 20.74 -62.23 -28.34
CA THR A 248 20.27 -62.99 -29.50
C THR A 248 19.27 -62.14 -30.30
N ILE A 249 19.65 -61.74 -31.50
CA ILE A 249 18.81 -60.99 -32.43
C ILE A 249 18.60 -61.88 -33.65
N ASN A 250 17.37 -62.20 -34.00
CA ASN A 250 17.00 -63.05 -35.13
C ASN A 250 17.72 -64.45 -35.13
N GLY A 251 17.91 -65.05 -33.93
CA GLY A 251 18.54 -66.38 -33.80
C GLY A 251 20.07 -66.37 -33.87
N VAL A 252 20.70 -65.21 -34.05
CA VAL A 252 22.17 -65.07 -34.06
C VAL A 252 22.60 -64.33 -32.79
N VAL A 253 23.57 -64.91 -32.08
CA VAL A 253 24.18 -64.24 -30.90
C VAL A 253 25.08 -63.15 -31.37
N GLN A 254 24.78 -61.90 -31.04
CA GLN A 254 25.60 -60.74 -31.31
C GLN A 254 26.08 -60.08 -30.01
N ASP A 255 27.34 -59.80 -29.94
CA ASP A 255 27.95 -59.08 -28.82
C ASP A 255 27.83 -57.58 -29.03
N ILE A 256 26.98 -56.98 -28.21
CA ILE A 256 26.71 -55.54 -28.29
C ILE A 256 27.50 -54.84 -27.16
N PRO A 257 28.34 -53.83 -27.48
CA PRO A 257 28.99 -53.05 -26.45
C PRO A 257 28.01 -52.17 -25.71
N VAL A 258 27.95 -52.34 -24.38
CA VAL A 258 27.11 -51.50 -23.48
C VAL A 258 28.04 -50.68 -22.62
N PHE A 259 27.77 -49.36 -22.60
CA PHE A 259 28.55 -48.42 -21.80
C PHE A 259 27.82 -48.12 -20.52
N SER A 260 28.42 -48.43 -19.37
CA SER A 260 27.96 -48.07 -18.04
C SER A 260 28.86 -46.96 -17.43
N ASP A 261 28.31 -46.13 -16.56
CA ASP A 261 29.10 -45.14 -15.83
C ASP A 261 30.03 -45.81 -14.84
N CYS A 262 31.31 -45.39 -14.87
CA CYS A 262 32.29 -45.89 -13.90
C CYS A 262 31.95 -45.38 -12.49
N GLN A 263 31.68 -46.30 -11.56
CA GLN A 263 31.31 -45.94 -10.19
C GLN A 263 32.36 -45.07 -9.49
N ILE A 264 33.65 -45.31 -9.74
CA ILE A 264 34.76 -44.53 -9.17
C ILE A 264 34.78 -43.09 -9.74
N CYS A 265 34.57 -42.96 -11.04
CA CYS A 265 34.49 -41.64 -11.67
C CYS A 265 33.20 -40.92 -11.37
N SER A 266 32.09 -41.63 -11.19
CA SER A 266 30.79 -41.01 -10.80
C SER A 266 30.77 -40.59 -9.34
N ALA A 267 31.45 -41.28 -8.45
CA ALA A 267 31.65 -40.87 -7.07
C ALA A 267 32.55 -39.63 -6.94
N ASN A 268 33.45 -39.41 -7.91
CA ASN A 268 34.34 -38.25 -8.00
C ASN A 268 33.79 -37.17 -8.95
N LYS A 269 32.51 -37.21 -9.29
CA LYS A 269 31.92 -36.12 -10.09
C LYS A 269 32.14 -34.78 -9.41
N ASN A 270 32.77 -33.88 -10.16
CA ASN A 270 33.09 -32.53 -9.76
C ASN A 270 31.89 -31.84 -9.14
N SER A 271 31.96 -31.56 -7.86
CA SER A 271 31.01 -30.64 -7.20
C SER A 271 31.53 -29.23 -7.47
N ILE A 272 30.90 -28.55 -8.42
CA ILE A 272 31.29 -27.16 -8.77
C ILE A 272 30.61 -26.16 -7.84
N PHE A 273 29.86 -26.61 -6.83
CA PHE A 273 28.97 -25.79 -6.06
C PHE A 273 29.19 -25.93 -4.55
N GLY A 274 29.46 -24.80 -3.89
CA GLY A 274 29.60 -24.70 -2.45
C GLY A 274 31.01 -24.99 -1.90
N PRO A 275 31.13 -25.09 -0.56
CA PRO A 275 32.40 -25.38 0.10
C PRO A 275 33.00 -26.69 -0.40
N GLY A 276 34.27 -26.66 -0.78
CA GLY A 276 34.99 -27.84 -1.30
C GLY A 276 34.75 -28.15 -2.78
N SER A 277 34.20 -27.18 -3.54
CA SER A 277 34.05 -27.31 -5.00
C SER A 277 35.37 -27.62 -5.68
N THR A 278 35.38 -28.63 -6.57
CA THR A 278 36.55 -29.05 -7.30
C THR A 278 36.25 -29.23 -8.79
N VAL A 279 37.18 -28.79 -9.64
CA VAL A 279 37.16 -29.06 -11.06
C VAL A 279 38.37 -29.92 -11.40
N ASP A 280 38.10 -31.14 -11.84
CA ASP A 280 39.17 -32.06 -12.29
C ASP A 280 39.47 -31.82 -13.78
N ILE A 281 40.68 -31.39 -14.06
CA ILE A 281 41.19 -31.22 -15.43
C ILE A 281 41.86 -32.52 -15.87
N LYS A 282 41.62 -32.92 -17.11
CA LYS A 282 42.29 -34.10 -17.68
C LYS A 282 43.78 -33.85 -17.72
N PRO A 283 44.61 -34.84 -17.36
CA PRO A 283 46.05 -34.70 -17.51
C PRO A 283 46.43 -34.48 -18.98
N PRO A 284 47.41 -33.62 -19.26
CA PRO A 284 47.85 -33.35 -20.63
C PRO A 284 48.34 -34.63 -21.33
N THR A 285 48.02 -34.74 -22.60
CA THR A 285 48.35 -35.93 -23.41
C THR A 285 49.74 -35.83 -24.05
N SER A 286 50.29 -34.62 -24.13
CA SER A 286 51.62 -34.36 -24.65
C SER A 286 52.51 -33.54 -23.71
N LYS A 287 53.81 -33.55 -23.88
CA LYS A 287 54.72 -32.72 -23.08
C LYS A 287 54.59 -31.23 -23.38
N ASP A 288 54.13 -30.89 -24.56
CA ASP A 288 53.97 -29.49 -25.00
C ASP A 288 52.71 -28.81 -24.44
N GLU A 289 51.75 -29.60 -23.94
CA GLU A 289 50.54 -29.09 -23.25
C GLU A 289 50.70 -28.94 -21.72
N PHE A 290 51.88 -29.32 -21.21
CA PHE A 290 52.12 -29.32 -19.76
C PHE A 290 52.65 -27.96 -19.30
N ASP A 291 51.80 -27.21 -18.62
CA ASP A 291 52.21 -26.04 -17.84
C ASP A 291 52.71 -26.50 -16.46
N PRO A 292 54.00 -26.36 -16.16
CA PRO A 292 54.56 -26.78 -14.87
C PRO A 292 54.18 -25.83 -13.70
N SER A 293 53.56 -24.70 -13.98
CA SER A 293 53.33 -23.63 -12.99
C SER A 293 52.26 -23.92 -11.94
N GLY A 294 51.52 -25.02 -12.07
CA GLY A 294 50.58 -25.36 -11.01
C GLY A 294 49.76 -26.61 -11.24
N LYS A 295 50.02 -27.65 -10.43
CA LYS A 295 49.16 -28.84 -10.39
C LYS A 295 47.79 -28.58 -9.78
N THR A 296 47.60 -27.43 -9.11
CA THR A 296 46.38 -26.99 -8.47
C THR A 296 46.28 -25.47 -8.51
N LYS A 297 45.12 -24.97 -8.87
CA LYS A 297 44.80 -23.53 -8.89
C LYS A 297 43.48 -23.29 -8.16
N PHE A 298 43.44 -22.26 -7.35
CA PHE A 298 42.18 -21.76 -6.80
C PHE A 298 41.60 -20.69 -7.72
N ILE A 299 40.37 -20.88 -8.13
CA ILE A 299 39.61 -19.89 -8.90
C ILE A 299 38.62 -19.26 -7.93
N SER A 300 38.81 -17.97 -7.67
CA SER A 300 37.83 -17.17 -6.90
C SER A 300 36.91 -16.39 -7.84
N LEU A 301 35.69 -16.19 -7.43
CA LEU A 301 34.79 -15.28 -8.13
C LEU A 301 35.27 -13.82 -8.00
N GLU A 302 35.05 -13.03 -9.04
CA GLU A 302 35.30 -11.59 -9.01
C GLU A 302 34.32 -10.92 -8.06
N LEU A 303 34.81 -10.44 -6.91
CA LEU A 303 34.00 -9.76 -5.89
C LEU A 303 33.34 -8.46 -6.42
N ASP A 304 33.98 -7.82 -7.42
CA ASP A 304 33.44 -6.59 -8.01
C ASP A 304 32.12 -6.84 -8.77
N GLY A 305 31.96 -8.00 -9.40
CA GLY A 305 30.72 -8.39 -10.04
C GLY A 305 29.58 -8.58 -9.00
N ILE A 306 29.90 -9.15 -7.84
CA ILE A 306 28.92 -9.31 -6.74
C ILE A 306 28.53 -7.97 -6.16
N LYS A 307 29.50 -7.06 -5.95
CA LYS A 307 29.22 -5.69 -5.49
C LYS A 307 28.35 -4.94 -6.49
N TYR A 308 28.66 -5.02 -7.78
CA TYR A 308 27.84 -4.40 -8.83
C TYR A 308 26.38 -4.88 -8.77
N ILE A 309 26.15 -6.19 -8.66
CA ILE A 309 24.79 -6.71 -8.53
C ILE A 309 24.10 -6.16 -7.27
N ASN A 310 24.80 -6.12 -6.14
CA ASN A 310 24.20 -5.68 -4.87
C ASN A 310 23.92 -4.17 -4.86
N ASP A 311 24.91 -3.35 -5.20
CA ASP A 311 24.84 -1.91 -5.00
C ASP A 311 24.17 -1.20 -6.19
N ASP A 312 24.60 -1.51 -7.44
CA ASP A 312 24.09 -0.81 -8.63
C ASP A 312 22.77 -1.41 -9.16
N VAL A 313 22.58 -2.73 -9.07
CA VAL A 313 21.41 -3.36 -9.65
C VAL A 313 20.27 -3.50 -8.63
N LEU A 314 20.53 -4.05 -7.45
CA LEU A 314 19.48 -4.32 -6.47
C LEU A 314 19.11 -3.06 -5.67
N LYS A 315 20.06 -2.39 -5.01
CA LYS A 315 19.76 -1.19 -4.22
C LYS A 315 19.23 -0.04 -5.08
N GLU A 316 19.93 0.29 -6.16
CA GLU A 316 19.48 1.34 -7.06
C GLU A 316 18.22 0.93 -7.83
N GLY A 317 18.04 -0.36 -8.13
CA GLY A 317 16.82 -0.90 -8.71
C GLY A 317 15.62 -0.72 -7.80
N GLU A 318 15.74 -1.03 -6.51
CA GLU A 318 14.73 -0.81 -5.49
C GLU A 318 14.35 0.66 -5.38
N LYS A 319 15.34 1.57 -5.27
CA LYS A 319 15.10 3.01 -5.23
C LYS A 319 14.32 3.50 -6.45
N ARG A 320 14.70 3.05 -7.66
CA ARG A 320 14.02 3.43 -8.90
C ARG A 320 12.60 2.91 -8.98
N ILE A 321 12.35 1.68 -8.51
CA ILE A 321 10.99 1.11 -8.44
C ILE A 321 10.14 1.95 -7.51
N PHE A 322 10.64 2.24 -6.31
CA PHE A 322 9.94 3.04 -5.32
C PHE A 322 9.67 4.45 -5.83
N HIS A 323 10.67 5.12 -6.40
CA HIS A 323 10.54 6.46 -6.98
C HIS A 323 9.49 6.55 -8.09
N LYS A 324 9.40 5.53 -8.95
CA LYS A 324 8.43 5.53 -10.06
C LYS A 324 6.97 5.46 -9.60
N VAL A 325 6.69 4.81 -8.48
CA VAL A 325 5.32 4.61 -7.98
C VAL A 325 4.96 5.63 -6.92
N VAL A 326 5.89 5.94 -6.03
CA VAL A 326 5.64 6.78 -4.84
C VAL A 326 6.11 8.22 -5.06
N GLY A 327 6.85 8.49 -6.14
CA GLY A 327 7.35 9.83 -6.48
C GLY A 327 8.60 10.27 -5.72
N ALA A 328 9.18 9.43 -4.85
CA ALA A 328 10.42 9.73 -4.14
C ALA A 328 11.20 8.45 -3.83
N GLY A 329 12.50 8.55 -3.57
CA GLY A 329 13.35 7.43 -3.17
C GLY A 329 12.94 6.78 -1.84
N SER A 330 13.57 5.67 -1.49
CA SER A 330 13.29 4.94 -0.25
C SER A 330 13.45 5.82 0.98
N LEU A 331 12.55 5.64 1.98
CA LEU A 331 12.63 6.27 3.31
C LEU A 331 13.90 5.88 4.10
N LEU A 332 14.66 4.89 3.63
CA LEU A 332 15.81 4.31 4.32
C LEU A 332 17.15 4.99 4.00
N GLU A 333 17.16 6.06 3.21
CA GLU A 333 18.39 6.82 2.99
C GLU A 333 18.80 7.57 4.26
N LYS A 334 19.76 6.97 4.97
CA LYS A 334 20.42 7.57 6.15
C LYS A 334 21.47 8.63 5.78
N GLU A 335 21.64 8.96 4.51
CA GLU A 335 22.56 10.00 4.08
C GLU A 335 21.95 11.37 4.42
N ALA A 336 22.78 12.30 4.86
CA ALA A 336 22.40 13.66 5.23
C ALA A 336 21.69 14.35 4.07
N VAL A 337 20.37 14.23 4.03
CA VAL A 337 19.51 14.81 3.01
C VAL A 337 19.23 16.24 3.43
N ASN A 338 19.44 17.18 2.53
CA ASN A 338 19.11 18.58 2.73
C ASN A 338 17.59 18.71 2.98
N GLU A 339 17.17 19.59 3.89
CA GLU A 339 15.77 19.87 4.24
C GLU A 339 14.88 20.11 3.01
N MET A 340 15.39 20.83 1.99
CA MET A 340 14.71 21.03 0.71
C MET A 340 14.44 19.74 -0.08
N GLN A 341 15.33 18.76 0.00
CA GLN A 341 15.14 17.47 -0.66
C GLN A 341 14.08 16.62 0.06
N VAL A 342 14.01 16.72 1.37
CA VAL A 342 12.96 16.08 2.18
C VAL A 342 11.60 16.64 1.83
N LEU A 343 11.47 17.97 1.79
CA LEU A 343 10.22 18.65 1.40
C LEU A 343 9.79 18.29 -0.02
N GLY A 344 10.69 18.38 -1.00
CA GLY A 344 10.41 18.00 -2.39
C GLY A 344 10.00 16.51 -2.53
N SER A 345 10.55 15.64 -1.70
CA SER A 345 10.15 14.23 -1.65
C SER A 345 8.71 14.05 -1.10
N PHE A 346 8.32 14.82 -0.07
CA PHE A 346 6.95 14.79 0.45
C PHE A 346 5.95 15.36 -0.55
N GLU A 347 6.24 16.47 -1.21
CA GLU A 347 5.37 17.05 -2.25
C GLU A 347 5.13 16.06 -3.40
N SER A 348 6.18 15.39 -3.87
CA SER A 348 6.08 14.39 -4.94
C SER A 348 5.22 13.20 -4.53
N ARG A 349 5.39 12.70 -3.29
CA ARG A 349 4.57 11.62 -2.74
C ARG A 349 3.12 12.04 -2.55
N GLN A 350 2.90 13.26 -2.08
CA GLN A 350 1.57 13.82 -1.91
C GLN A 350 0.82 13.88 -3.24
N GLN A 351 1.50 14.29 -4.33
CA GLN A 351 0.88 14.33 -5.66
C GLN A 351 0.42 12.95 -6.13
N VAL A 352 1.21 11.90 -5.92
CA VAL A 352 0.82 10.51 -6.25
C VAL A 352 -0.43 10.09 -5.46
N LEU A 353 -0.50 10.43 -4.17
CA LEU A 353 -1.66 10.12 -3.34
C LEU A 353 -2.90 10.93 -3.74
N ILE A 354 -2.73 12.18 -4.21
CA ILE A 354 -3.83 13.00 -4.75
C ILE A 354 -4.41 12.36 -6.01
N ASP A 355 -3.58 11.82 -6.89
CA ASP A 355 -4.06 11.15 -8.10
C ASP A 355 -4.78 9.84 -7.78
N LEU A 356 -4.24 9.05 -6.82
CA LEU A 356 -4.90 7.85 -6.31
C LEU A 356 -6.24 8.15 -5.65
N LYS A 357 -6.31 9.21 -4.84
CA LYS A 357 -7.49 9.69 -4.14
C LYS A 357 -8.67 9.93 -5.08
N LYS A 358 -8.47 10.55 -6.25
CA LYS A 358 -9.53 10.85 -7.21
C LYS A 358 -10.33 9.60 -7.61
N ASN A 359 -9.65 8.48 -7.83
CA ASN A 359 -10.30 7.20 -8.13
C ASN A 359 -11.14 6.70 -6.94
N LEU A 360 -10.62 6.82 -5.72
CA LEU A 360 -11.30 6.36 -4.51
C LEU A 360 -12.48 7.25 -4.13
N ASP A 361 -12.36 8.58 -4.28
CA ASP A 361 -13.45 9.53 -4.08
C ASP A 361 -14.62 9.21 -5.00
N ASN A 362 -14.34 9.02 -6.29
CA ASN A 362 -15.37 8.68 -7.29
C ASN A 362 -16.03 7.32 -7.02
N LEU A 363 -15.23 6.33 -6.58
CA LEU A 363 -15.76 5.01 -6.22
C LEU A 363 -16.65 5.10 -4.99
N TYR A 364 -16.22 5.79 -3.93
CA TYR A 364 -17.00 5.96 -2.71
C TYR A 364 -18.32 6.68 -2.99
N LYS A 365 -18.26 7.78 -3.76
CA LYS A 365 -19.44 8.54 -4.16
C LYS A 365 -20.43 7.65 -4.91
N TRP A 366 -19.98 6.97 -5.95
CA TRP A 366 -20.83 6.09 -6.76
C TRP A 366 -21.45 4.96 -5.92
N CYS A 367 -20.66 4.25 -5.11
CA CYS A 367 -21.18 3.20 -4.24
C CYS A 367 -22.23 3.76 -3.25
N GLY A 368 -21.94 4.90 -2.63
CA GLY A 368 -22.85 5.52 -1.67
C GLY A 368 -24.17 5.95 -2.30
N GLU A 369 -24.13 6.66 -3.43
CA GLU A 369 -25.33 7.10 -4.14
C GLU A 369 -26.17 5.92 -4.65
N SER A 370 -25.52 4.89 -5.21
CA SER A 370 -26.25 3.71 -5.71
C SER A 370 -26.85 2.87 -4.58
N LEU A 371 -26.13 2.68 -3.46
CA LEU A 371 -26.68 2.01 -2.26
C LEU A 371 -27.92 2.74 -1.73
N LEU A 372 -27.86 4.07 -1.65
CA LEU A 372 -28.96 4.88 -1.14
C LEU A 372 -30.17 4.89 -2.11
N LYS A 373 -29.92 4.94 -3.42
CA LYS A 373 -30.99 4.81 -4.45
C LYS A 373 -31.69 3.45 -4.39
N LEU A 374 -30.94 2.36 -4.21
CA LEU A 374 -31.52 1.02 -4.05
C LEU A 374 -32.38 0.90 -2.79
N TYR A 375 -31.97 1.55 -1.70
CA TYR A 375 -32.70 1.49 -0.43
C TYR A 375 -33.93 2.37 -0.40
N TYR A 376 -33.85 3.60 -0.90
CA TYR A 376 -34.94 4.59 -0.83
C TYR A 376 -35.77 4.72 -2.10
N GLY A 377 -35.28 4.19 -3.23
CA GLY A 377 -35.89 4.38 -4.55
C GLY A 377 -35.31 5.57 -5.33
N SER A 378 -35.66 5.66 -6.62
CA SER A 378 -35.11 6.67 -7.55
C SER A 378 -35.54 8.12 -7.28
N ASN A 379 -36.64 8.32 -6.53
CA ASN A 379 -37.21 9.66 -6.30
C ASN A 379 -36.54 10.44 -5.17
N ILE A 380 -35.50 9.89 -4.56
CA ILE A 380 -34.81 10.55 -3.46
C ILE A 380 -33.67 11.42 -3.99
N ASP A 381 -33.70 12.70 -3.60
CA ASP A 381 -32.59 13.61 -3.91
C ASP A 381 -31.55 13.52 -2.78
N ILE A 382 -30.61 12.59 -2.94
CA ILE A 382 -29.49 12.40 -2.03
C ILE A 382 -28.19 12.51 -2.83
N THR A 383 -27.28 13.34 -2.35
CA THR A 383 -25.94 13.49 -2.90
C THR A 383 -24.90 13.03 -1.88
N VAL A 384 -23.97 12.18 -2.31
CA VAL A 384 -22.83 11.75 -1.50
C VAL A 384 -21.59 12.49 -1.95
N THR A 385 -20.95 13.19 -1.03
CA THR A 385 -19.63 13.82 -1.23
C THR A 385 -18.57 13.01 -0.51
N ALA A 386 -17.51 12.65 -1.23
CA ALA A 386 -16.37 11.96 -0.68
C ALA A 386 -15.10 12.71 -1.04
N ASP A 387 -14.28 12.96 -0.05
CA ASP A 387 -12.96 13.55 -0.17
C ASP A 387 -12.03 12.88 0.85
N TYR A 388 -11.12 12.02 0.38
CA TYR A 388 -10.10 11.40 1.24
C TYR A 388 -9.03 12.40 1.70
N GLY A 389 -9.19 13.69 1.39
CA GLY A 389 -8.31 14.76 1.84
C GLY A 389 -7.01 14.87 1.04
N THR A 390 -6.13 15.73 1.51
CA THR A 390 -4.84 16.03 0.86
C THR A 390 -3.66 16.01 1.81
N GLN A 391 -3.89 15.89 3.11
CA GLN A 391 -2.86 15.89 4.15
C GLN A 391 -2.54 14.44 4.59
N PHE A 392 -1.86 13.69 3.73
CA PHE A 392 -1.57 12.26 3.94
C PHE A 392 -0.35 12.00 4.82
N TYR A 393 0.55 12.96 4.92
CA TYR A 393 1.72 12.87 5.77
C TYR A 393 1.48 13.72 7.01
N LEU A 394 1.32 13.05 8.12
CA LEU A 394 1.42 13.71 9.41
C LEU A 394 2.89 14.09 9.57
N TYR A 395 3.18 15.37 9.55
CA TYR A 395 4.45 15.86 10.04
C TYR A 395 4.62 15.32 11.46
N SER A 396 5.85 14.96 11.84
CA SER A 396 6.08 14.64 13.24
C SER A 396 5.71 15.87 14.09
N PRO A 397 5.22 15.70 15.33
CA PRO A 397 4.96 16.86 16.19
C PRO A 397 6.15 17.81 16.27
N GLU A 398 7.36 17.25 16.21
CA GLU A 398 8.63 18.00 16.21
C GLU A 398 8.82 18.86 14.97
N ASP A 399 8.43 18.35 13.80
CA ASP A 399 8.55 19.09 12.53
C ASP A 399 7.52 20.21 12.46
N ILE A 400 6.27 19.97 12.87
CA ILE A 400 5.23 21.00 12.97
C ILE A 400 5.67 22.09 13.98
N TYR A 401 6.28 21.69 15.09
CA TYR A 401 6.77 22.63 16.08
C TYR A 401 7.91 23.49 15.55
N LYS A 402 8.85 22.90 14.79
CA LYS A 402 9.92 23.66 14.11
C LYS A 402 9.35 24.67 13.11
N GLU A 403 8.36 24.25 12.31
CA GLU A 403 7.68 25.14 11.36
C GLU A 403 6.97 26.29 12.08
N TYR A 404 6.28 26.00 13.19
CA TYR A 404 5.68 27.01 14.05
C TYR A 404 6.74 27.99 14.62
N ASP A 405 7.87 27.49 15.10
CA ASP A 405 8.94 28.33 15.67
C ASP A 405 9.58 29.22 14.59
N ASN A 406 9.81 28.68 13.38
CA ASN A 406 10.30 29.43 12.24
C ASN A 406 9.30 30.50 11.78
N ALA A 407 8.02 30.15 11.68
CA ALA A 407 6.95 31.09 11.33
C ALA A 407 6.85 32.23 12.36
N LYS A 408 6.98 31.90 13.65
CA LYS A 408 7.00 32.89 14.74
C LYS A 408 8.21 33.82 14.64
N LYS A 409 9.41 33.30 14.41
CA LYS A 409 10.63 34.09 14.22
C LYS A 409 10.57 34.97 12.98
N SER A 410 9.90 34.55 11.93
CA SER A 410 9.70 35.28 10.69
C SER A 410 8.59 36.34 10.78
N GLY A 411 7.90 36.47 11.92
CA GLY A 411 6.84 37.46 12.11
C GLY A 411 5.56 37.18 11.31
N MET A 412 5.26 35.93 11.01
CA MET A 412 4.02 35.55 10.32
C MET A 412 2.77 35.93 11.11
N SER A 413 1.64 36.05 10.41
CA SER A 413 0.37 36.45 11.00
C SER A 413 -0.11 35.48 12.09
N GLU A 414 -0.85 35.99 13.08
CA GLU A 414 -1.40 35.18 14.17
C GLU A 414 -2.32 34.07 13.66
N SER A 415 -2.98 34.26 12.53
CA SER A 415 -3.80 33.23 11.89
C SER A 415 -2.96 32.03 11.45
N ILE A 416 -1.80 32.26 10.81
CA ILE A 416 -0.88 31.18 10.41
C ILE A 416 -0.30 30.49 11.64
N LEU A 417 0.14 31.25 12.64
CA LEU A 417 0.65 30.68 13.89
C LEU A 417 -0.42 29.84 14.62
N GLY A 418 -1.66 30.31 14.60
CA GLY A 418 -2.81 29.58 15.17
C GLY A 418 -3.06 28.25 14.49
N ASN A 419 -3.01 28.22 13.16
CA ASN A 419 -3.19 26.98 12.38
C ASN A 419 -2.05 25.98 12.66
N LEU A 420 -0.80 26.40 12.60
CA LEU A 420 0.36 25.54 12.88
C LEU A 420 0.32 24.98 14.31
N TRP A 421 -0.06 25.81 15.28
CA TRP A 421 -0.21 25.37 16.66
C TRP A 421 -1.35 24.36 16.83
N ASN A 422 -2.49 24.57 16.18
CA ASN A 422 -3.59 23.59 16.19
C ASN A 422 -3.15 22.25 15.60
N MET A 423 -2.47 22.27 14.45
CA MET A 423 -1.91 21.06 13.82
C MET A 423 -0.95 20.34 14.77
N TYR A 424 -0.07 21.08 15.46
CA TYR A 424 0.86 20.52 16.44
C TYR A 424 0.13 19.82 17.59
N VAL A 425 -0.86 20.47 18.18
CA VAL A 425 -1.63 19.93 19.30
C VAL A 425 -2.42 18.69 18.87
N GLU A 426 -3.11 18.74 17.74
CA GLU A 426 -3.87 17.61 17.21
C GLU A 426 -2.99 16.41 16.89
N THR A 427 -1.81 16.64 16.36
CA THR A 427 -0.86 15.57 16.02
C THR A 427 -0.23 14.97 17.26
N LYS A 428 0.21 15.78 18.22
CA LYS A 428 0.91 15.34 19.43
C LYS A 428 0.02 14.59 20.40
N TRP A 429 -1.24 15.02 20.54
CA TRP A 429 -2.20 14.40 21.47
C TRP A 429 -3.35 13.69 20.73
N LYS A 430 -3.07 13.14 19.54
CA LYS A 430 -4.05 12.44 18.69
C LYS A 430 -4.86 11.38 19.46
N GLU A 431 -4.23 10.69 20.40
CA GLU A 431 -4.86 9.64 21.22
C GLU A 431 -5.57 10.20 22.47
N ASN A 432 -5.48 11.50 22.72
CA ASN A 432 -6.10 12.15 23.88
C ASN A 432 -6.92 13.38 23.47
N PRO A 433 -8.13 13.18 22.93
CA PRO A 433 -9.01 14.27 22.46
C PRO A 433 -9.42 15.23 23.57
N VAL A 434 -9.42 14.79 24.81
CA VAL A 434 -9.70 15.63 25.98
C VAL A 434 -8.60 16.68 26.15
N GLU A 435 -7.34 16.29 26.06
CA GLU A 435 -6.20 17.23 26.15
C GLU A 435 -6.13 18.17 24.94
N VAL A 436 -6.45 17.67 23.73
CA VAL A 436 -6.59 18.54 22.54
C VAL A 436 -7.61 19.65 22.77
N THR A 437 -8.79 19.29 23.27
CA THR A 437 -9.87 20.26 23.59
C THR A 437 -9.43 21.25 24.65
N ARG A 438 -8.79 20.75 25.72
CA ARG A 438 -8.24 21.58 26.80
C ARG A 438 -7.28 22.63 26.29
N LEU A 439 -6.28 22.21 25.51
CA LEU A 439 -5.25 23.11 24.96
C LEU A 439 -5.83 24.14 24.01
N LYS A 440 -6.82 23.77 23.18
CA LYS A 440 -7.53 24.69 22.29
C LYS A 440 -8.29 25.77 23.07
N ILE A 441 -9.00 25.39 24.13
CA ILE A 441 -9.73 26.32 25.00
C ILE A 441 -8.72 27.26 25.69
N LEU A 442 -7.66 26.73 26.28
CA LEU A 442 -6.61 27.54 26.93
C LEU A 442 -6.02 28.59 25.98
N LYS A 443 -5.75 28.19 24.73
CA LYS A 443 -5.24 29.10 23.69
C LYS A 443 -6.18 30.25 23.38
N GLN A 444 -7.49 29.98 23.35
CA GLN A 444 -8.50 31.00 23.08
C GLN A 444 -8.71 31.93 24.28
N ILE A 445 -8.48 31.46 25.50
CA ILE A 445 -8.64 32.27 26.71
C ILE A 445 -7.44 33.18 26.94
N GLU A 446 -6.23 32.71 26.63
CA GLU A 446 -4.97 33.42 26.88
C GLU A 446 -4.90 34.71 26.07
N PRO A 447 -4.66 35.90 26.70
CA PRO A 447 -4.45 37.14 25.97
C PRO A 447 -3.17 37.05 25.11
N VAL A 448 -3.24 37.50 23.87
CA VAL A 448 -2.12 37.48 22.88
C VAL A 448 -1.28 36.21 22.97
N PRO A 449 -1.89 35.04 22.64
CA PRO A 449 -1.33 33.73 22.97
C PRO A 449 0.02 33.43 22.27
N PHE A 450 0.31 34.11 21.15
CA PHE A 450 1.56 33.90 20.40
C PHE A 450 2.70 34.83 20.79
N LYS A 451 2.46 35.76 21.75
CA LYS A 451 3.42 36.73 22.23
C LYS A 451 4.01 36.30 23.57
N THR A 452 5.29 36.59 23.74
CA THR A 452 5.95 36.50 25.06
C THR A 452 5.42 37.54 26.02
N TYR A 453 5.72 37.42 27.32
CA TYR A 453 5.32 38.43 28.30
C TYR A 453 5.94 39.80 27.99
N LEU A 454 7.21 39.85 27.52
CA LEU A 454 7.87 41.11 27.16
C LEU A 454 7.23 41.79 25.93
N GLU A 455 6.88 41.00 24.91
CA GLU A 455 6.13 41.52 23.76
C GLU A 455 4.74 42.00 24.17
N ALA A 456 4.05 41.28 25.06
CA ALA A 456 2.75 41.72 25.59
C ALA A 456 2.88 43.03 26.40
N GLN A 457 3.97 43.19 27.17
CA GLN A 457 4.27 44.44 27.90
C GLN A 457 4.47 45.62 26.92
N GLN A 458 5.13 45.38 25.80
CA GLN A 458 5.32 46.38 24.76
C GLN A 458 3.99 46.75 24.11
N LEU A 459 3.15 45.77 23.76
CA LEU A 459 1.81 45.99 23.21
C LEU A 459 0.89 46.76 24.19
N ARG A 460 1.05 46.55 25.49
CA ARG A 460 0.34 47.33 26.51
C ARG A 460 0.85 48.78 26.53
N ASN A 461 2.16 49.01 26.45
CA ASN A 461 2.73 50.36 26.41
C ASN A 461 2.27 51.13 25.16
N ASP A 462 2.11 50.41 24.05
CA ASP A 462 1.61 50.96 22.77
C ASP A 462 0.06 51.11 22.77
N GLY A 463 -0.62 50.77 23.85
CA GLY A 463 -2.08 50.88 23.99
C GLY A 463 -2.90 49.86 23.20
N VAL A 464 -2.26 48.77 22.72
CA VAL A 464 -2.91 47.73 21.91
C VAL A 464 -3.69 46.74 22.80
N ILE A 465 -3.18 46.43 24.01
CA ILE A 465 -3.83 45.56 24.99
C ILE A 465 -4.04 46.30 26.31
N SER A 466 -5.02 45.83 27.10
CA SER A 466 -5.33 46.42 28.39
C SER A 466 -4.31 46.01 29.47
N ASN A 467 -4.32 46.75 30.59
CA ASN A 467 -3.52 46.36 31.75
C ASN A 467 -3.99 45.02 32.34
N ASP A 468 -5.32 44.77 32.33
CA ASP A 468 -5.91 43.50 32.78
C ASP A 468 -5.43 42.32 31.93
N ASP A 469 -5.31 42.51 30.59
CA ASP A 469 -4.76 41.48 29.69
C ASP A 469 -3.31 41.15 30.05
N LEU A 470 -2.49 42.14 30.34
CA LEU A 470 -1.10 41.92 30.75
C LEU A 470 -1.00 41.17 32.10
N ILE A 471 -1.86 41.53 33.07
CA ILE A 471 -1.93 40.82 34.36
C ILE A 471 -2.36 39.38 34.18
N VAL A 472 -3.40 39.14 33.36
CA VAL A 472 -3.84 37.77 33.02
C VAL A 472 -2.74 37.00 32.33
N LYS A 473 -2.05 37.60 31.36
CA LYS A 473 -0.93 36.97 30.63
C LYS A 473 0.18 36.54 31.59
N GLY A 474 0.59 37.41 32.51
CA GLY A 474 1.68 37.13 33.46
C GLY A 474 1.31 36.08 34.52
N ASN A 475 0.02 35.93 34.85
CA ASN A 475 -0.44 35.01 35.90
C ASN A 475 -1.31 33.88 35.31
N PHE A 476 -1.30 33.66 34.00
CA PHE A 476 -2.25 32.80 33.30
C PHE A 476 -2.36 31.40 33.90
N THR A 477 -1.24 30.72 34.12
CA THR A 477 -1.23 29.37 34.70
C THR A 477 -1.87 29.30 36.07
N ASN A 478 -1.59 30.29 36.93
CA ASN A 478 -2.14 30.35 38.29
C ASN A 478 -3.65 30.65 38.28
N LEU A 479 -4.09 31.53 37.39
CA LEU A 479 -5.50 31.89 37.24
C LEU A 479 -6.32 30.71 36.69
N VAL A 480 -5.77 29.96 35.74
CA VAL A 480 -6.38 28.72 35.22
C VAL A 480 -6.48 27.67 36.33
N ALA A 481 -5.39 27.45 37.09
CA ALA A 481 -5.39 26.50 38.21
C ALA A 481 -6.40 26.88 39.31
N ARG A 482 -6.57 28.19 39.58
CA ARG A 482 -7.58 28.70 40.48
C ARG A 482 -9.00 28.43 39.93
N PHE A 483 -9.23 28.71 38.67
CA PHE A 483 -10.51 28.45 37.99
C PHE A 483 -10.88 26.95 38.07
N GLU A 484 -9.98 26.05 37.72
CA GLU A 484 -10.24 24.62 37.73
C GLU A 484 -10.55 24.08 39.16
N ARG A 485 -10.00 24.71 40.17
CA ARG A 485 -10.24 24.35 41.57
C ARG A 485 -11.56 24.92 42.09
N GLU A 486 -11.94 26.15 41.70
CA GLU A 486 -13.09 26.85 42.24
C GLU A 486 -14.38 26.55 41.44
N GLN A 487 -14.28 26.20 40.17
CA GLN A 487 -15.39 25.94 39.29
C GLN A 487 -15.48 24.46 38.87
N ALA A 488 -14.78 24.11 37.83
CA ALA A 488 -14.67 22.75 37.30
C ALA A 488 -13.46 22.67 36.35
N PRO A 489 -12.96 21.46 36.01
CA PRO A 489 -11.96 21.33 34.97
C PRO A 489 -12.40 22.01 33.68
N ILE A 490 -11.50 22.75 33.07
CA ILE A 490 -11.80 23.63 31.92
C ILE A 490 -12.49 22.88 30.77
N VAL A 491 -12.20 21.57 30.61
CA VAL A 491 -12.78 20.71 29.56
C VAL A 491 -14.26 20.37 29.81
N TYR A 492 -14.71 20.43 31.02
CA TYR A 492 -16.11 20.08 31.35
C TYR A 492 -16.98 21.29 31.67
N PHE A 493 -16.36 22.43 32.04
CA PHE A 493 -17.08 23.64 32.36
C PHE A 493 -17.85 24.18 31.15
N GLY A 494 -19.18 24.31 31.25
CA GLY A 494 -20.02 24.84 30.18
C GLY A 494 -20.03 23.99 28.91
N SER A 495 -19.87 22.66 29.03
CA SER A 495 -19.88 21.74 27.87
C SER A 495 -21.19 21.71 27.09
N GLU A 496 -22.26 22.18 27.69
CA GLU A 496 -23.59 22.38 27.09
C GLU A 496 -23.70 23.64 26.21
N LEU A 497 -22.72 24.55 26.31
CA LEU A 497 -22.70 25.79 25.55
C LEU A 497 -21.92 25.65 24.25
N GLU A 498 -22.26 26.47 23.26
CA GLU A 498 -21.40 26.68 22.08
C GLU A 498 -20.01 27.15 22.49
N MET A 499 -18.98 26.74 21.73
CA MET A 499 -17.57 26.96 22.09
C MET A 499 -17.27 28.45 22.40
N ASP A 500 -17.75 29.37 21.58
CA ASP A 500 -17.50 30.81 21.77
C ASP A 500 -18.16 31.35 23.05
N LYS A 501 -19.38 30.96 23.36
CA LYS A 501 -20.07 31.33 24.58
C LYS A 501 -19.37 30.78 25.82
N ARG A 502 -18.88 29.55 25.71
CA ARG A 502 -18.11 28.87 26.74
C ARG A 502 -16.81 29.59 27.05
N VAL A 503 -16.01 29.88 25.99
CA VAL A 503 -14.74 30.61 26.14
C VAL A 503 -14.95 31.99 26.74
N ASN A 504 -15.98 32.72 26.32
CA ASN A 504 -16.30 34.04 26.85
C ASN A 504 -16.70 33.94 28.35
N ARG A 505 -17.47 32.94 28.73
CA ARG A 505 -17.83 32.73 30.13
C ARG A 505 -16.64 32.43 31.03
N ILE A 506 -15.70 31.60 30.54
CA ILE A 506 -14.47 31.30 31.26
C ILE A 506 -13.59 32.56 31.38
N LYS A 507 -13.49 33.36 30.32
CA LYS A 507 -12.76 34.63 30.34
C LYS A 507 -13.34 35.58 31.39
N GLU A 508 -14.66 35.81 31.41
CA GLU A 508 -15.30 36.64 32.40
C GLU A 508 -14.92 36.26 33.84
N ILE A 509 -14.93 34.96 34.14
CA ILE A 509 -14.60 34.46 35.48
C ILE A 509 -13.10 34.69 35.79
N ILE A 510 -12.22 34.37 34.86
CA ILE A 510 -10.76 34.58 35.04
C ILE A 510 -10.43 36.07 35.25
N TYR A 511 -11.07 36.96 34.50
CA TYR A 511 -10.87 38.40 34.65
C TYR A 511 -11.50 38.94 35.96
N SER A 512 -12.55 38.32 36.49
CA SER A 512 -13.10 38.69 37.80
C SER A 512 -12.13 38.45 38.96
N TYR A 513 -11.24 37.44 38.82
CA TYR A 513 -10.21 37.15 39.83
C TYR A 513 -9.17 38.24 39.98
N ILE A 514 -8.98 39.09 39.00
CA ILE A 514 -8.04 40.21 39.04
C ILE A 514 -8.68 41.41 39.73
N LYS A 515 -9.94 41.69 39.42
CA LYS A 515 -10.71 42.83 39.96
C LYS A 515 -10.90 42.73 41.48
N THR A 516 -11.07 41.53 42.01
CA THR A 516 -11.21 41.28 43.46
C THR A 516 -9.96 41.59 44.28
N LYS A 517 -8.75 41.76 43.65
CA LYS A 517 -7.52 42.14 44.34
C LYS A 517 -7.31 43.62 44.49
N GLU A 518 -7.91 44.45 43.63
CA GLU A 518 -7.79 45.93 43.73
C GLU A 518 -8.68 46.48 44.84
N ASP A 519 -9.80 45.83 45.17
CA ASP A 519 -10.68 46.24 46.26
C ASP A 519 -10.19 45.79 47.67
N GLY A 520 -9.14 44.97 47.74
CA GLY A 520 -8.60 44.38 48.99
C GLY A 520 -7.40 45.10 49.57
N THR A 521 -6.85 46.14 48.96
CA THR A 521 -5.69 46.94 49.46
C THR A 521 -6.10 48.27 50.05
N GLY A 522 -7.17 48.23 50.89
CA GLY A 522 -7.48 49.33 51.82
C GLY A 522 -7.26 48.83 53.24
N ASN A 523 -6.19 49.31 53.91
CA ASN A 523 -5.84 49.17 55.30
C ASN A 523 -5.13 47.87 55.75
N VAL A 524 -3.82 47.83 55.79
CA VAL A 524 -3.03 48.02 57.04
C VAL A 524 -1.68 48.53 56.70
#